data_42deb797adf467c85e527fdc8fdcb2ce
#
_entry.id   42deb797adf467c85e527fdc8fdcb2ce
#
_cell.length_a   1.000
_cell.length_b   1.000
_cell.length_c   1.000
_cell.angle_alpha   90.00
_cell.angle_beta   90.00
_cell.angle_gamma   90.00
#
_symmetry.space_group_name_H-M   'P 1'
#
loop_
_entity.id
_entity.type
_entity.pdbx_description
1 polymer ?
#
loop_
_entity_poly.entity_id
_entity_poly.type
_entity_poly.pdbx_seq_one_letter_code
_entity_poly.pdbx_strand_id
1 'polypeptide(L)'
;MHSLRPIQVMKRTRSNAAISSSKLATPPSTPPTPQTLYRTRHSKATSISACYSSKKPKTILKTLKASTETDPTKWVPLSFTQAELYLPLTFPTGQTFRWKKTGPLMYTGVVGSHLVSLKHIENGDVCYFLHNCTSEDDARTALLDFLNASVSLTDIWKVFSASDDRFSELARHLGGARVLRQDPLECLIQFLCSSNNNIGRITKMVDYISSLGDYLGTVEGFRFHAFPTLQQLSLISEEELREAGFGYRAKYIIGTVNVLQKKTVGGVEWLESLRKLDLQEVIDSLCTLPGVGPKVAACIALFSLDQHHAIPVDTHVWQIAIKYLLPELAGSRLTPKLCSRVADAFVSKYGKYAGWAQTLLFIAELPSQKALLPSHLWTIEQRNHAKER
;
A
#
# COMPACT_ATOMS: atom_id res chain seq x y z
N MET A 1 46.19 50.82 -13.30
CA MET A 1 46.54 50.27 -14.64
C MET A 1 46.67 48.79 -14.53
N HIS A 2 45.68 48.05 -14.98
CA HIS A 2 45.77 46.76 -15.68
C HIS A 2 44.37 46.34 -16.12
N SER A 3 44.29 46.15 -17.39
CA SER A 3 43.16 45.96 -18.28
C SER A 3 42.44 44.62 -18.03
N LEU A 4 41.09 44.67 -17.91
CA LEU A 4 40.16 43.55 -18.02
C LEU A 4 39.79 43.33 -19.47
N ARG A 5 39.94 42.11 -20.00
CA ARG A 5 39.40 41.70 -21.30
C ARG A 5 38.08 40.91 -21.08
N PRO A 6 37.09 41.10 -21.96
CA PRO A 6 35.81 40.39 -21.86
C PRO A 6 35.83 39.01 -22.55
N ILE A 7 35.10 38.07 -21.98
CA ILE A 7 34.88 36.71 -22.49
C ILE A 7 33.73 36.76 -23.50
N GLN A 8 33.98 36.24 -24.70
CA GLN A 8 33.00 36.07 -25.78
C GLN A 8 32.00 34.94 -25.52
N VAL A 9 30.71 35.26 -25.72
CA VAL A 9 29.62 34.30 -25.72
C VAL A 9 29.42 33.75 -27.15
N MET A 10 29.60 32.44 -27.32
CA MET A 10 29.32 31.76 -28.60
C MET A 10 27.81 31.44 -28.71
N LYS A 11 27.16 32.08 -29.70
CA LYS A 11 25.81 31.74 -30.18
C LYS A 11 25.89 30.55 -31.14
N ARG A 12 25.18 29.48 -30.86
CA ARG A 12 24.92 28.38 -31.81
C ARG A 12 23.65 28.69 -32.61
N THR A 13 23.80 28.85 -33.92
CA THR A 13 22.73 28.99 -34.93
C THR A 13 22.14 27.59 -35.25
N ARG A 14 20.81 27.51 -35.30
CA ARG A 14 20.07 26.38 -35.87
C ARG A 14 19.93 26.57 -37.37
N SER A 15 20.35 25.61 -38.17
CA SER A 15 20.05 25.50 -39.60
C SER A 15 18.78 24.66 -39.81
N ASN A 16 17.80 25.22 -40.53
CA ASN A 16 16.64 24.55 -41.06
C ASN A 16 17.01 23.84 -42.36
N ALA A 17 16.75 22.55 -42.49
CA ALA A 17 16.75 21.82 -43.74
C ALA A 17 15.32 21.38 -44.08
N ALA A 18 14.86 21.78 -45.28
CA ALA A 18 13.57 21.43 -45.85
C ALA A 18 13.56 19.98 -46.34
N ILE A 19 12.47 19.23 -46.14
CA ILE A 19 12.26 17.91 -46.65
C ILE A 19 11.09 17.93 -47.63
N SER A 20 11.36 17.43 -48.80
CA SER A 20 10.43 17.20 -49.91
C SER A 20 9.59 15.94 -49.71
N SER A 21 8.35 16.02 -50.17
CA SER A 21 7.34 14.96 -50.22
C SER A 21 7.66 13.85 -51.20
N SER A 22 7.46 12.56 -50.83
CA SER A 22 7.01 11.53 -51.77
C SER A 22 6.53 10.24 -51.10
N LYS A 23 5.32 9.84 -51.52
CA LYS A 23 4.75 8.50 -51.76
C LYS A 23 4.31 7.60 -50.58
N LEU A 24 2.99 7.41 -50.56
CA LEU A 24 2.25 6.30 -49.92
C LEU A 24 2.83 4.92 -50.27
N ALA A 25 2.97 4.07 -49.25
CA ALA A 25 3.05 2.62 -49.43
C ALA A 25 2.15 1.94 -48.41
N THR A 26 1.33 1.00 -48.87
CA THR A 26 0.39 0.16 -48.17
C THR A 26 1.08 -0.82 -47.20
N PRO A 27 0.45 -1.22 -46.08
CA PRO A 27 1.03 -2.14 -45.12
C PRO A 27 0.90 -3.62 -45.61
N PRO A 28 1.85 -4.50 -45.28
CA PRO A 28 1.74 -5.90 -45.56
C PRO A 28 0.90 -6.66 -44.53
N SER A 29 0.24 -7.69 -45.05
CA SER A 29 -0.62 -8.67 -44.40
C SER A 29 0.07 -9.49 -43.30
N THR A 30 -0.70 -9.81 -42.26
CA THR A 30 -0.37 -10.70 -41.14
C THR A 30 -0.08 -12.14 -41.58
N PRO A 31 0.92 -12.82 -40.98
CA PRO A 31 1.13 -14.25 -41.13
C PRO A 31 0.26 -15.08 -40.17
N PRO A 32 -0.07 -16.34 -40.52
CA PRO A 32 -1.01 -17.18 -39.76
C PRO A 32 -0.37 -17.84 -38.54
N THR A 33 -1.21 -18.06 -37.55
CA THR A 33 -0.94 -18.74 -36.28
C THR A 33 -0.56 -20.22 -36.49
N PRO A 34 0.46 -20.77 -35.80
CA PRO A 34 0.68 -22.21 -35.78
C PRO A 34 -0.24 -22.92 -34.79
N GLN A 35 -1.02 -23.87 -35.27
CA GLN A 35 -1.73 -24.86 -34.45
C GLN A 35 -0.74 -25.90 -33.94
N THR A 36 -0.58 -26.02 -32.64
CA THR A 36 0.21 -27.08 -32.01
C THR A 36 -0.69 -28.25 -31.62
N LEU A 37 -0.50 -29.37 -32.31
CA LEU A 37 -1.11 -30.67 -32.06
C LEU A 37 -0.55 -31.27 -30.76
N TYR A 38 -1.40 -31.52 -29.77
CA TYR A 38 -1.09 -32.32 -28.61
C TYR A 38 -1.13 -33.81 -28.94
N ARG A 39 0.05 -34.46 -28.84
CA ARG A 39 0.21 -35.90 -29.00
C ARG A 39 0.20 -36.54 -27.59
N THR A 40 -0.90 -37.19 -27.23
CA THR A 40 -1.01 -38.03 -26.05
C THR A 40 -0.16 -39.27 -26.10
N ARG A 41 0.72 -39.47 -25.15
CA ARG A 41 1.40 -40.76 -24.91
C ARG A 41 0.81 -41.39 -23.66
N HIS A 42 0.09 -42.50 -23.84
CA HIS A 42 -0.23 -43.46 -22.79
C HIS A 42 1.02 -44.25 -22.40
N SER A 43 1.35 -44.27 -21.11
CA SER A 43 2.25 -45.30 -20.55
C SER A 43 1.53 -46.01 -19.44
N LYS A 44 1.58 -47.36 -19.55
CA LYS A 44 0.91 -48.36 -18.71
C LYS A 44 1.47 -48.33 -17.29
N ALA A 45 0.59 -48.38 -16.30
CA ALA A 45 0.90 -48.66 -14.91
C ALA A 45 1.07 -50.19 -14.74
N THR A 46 2.16 -50.60 -14.13
CA THR A 46 2.37 -51.97 -13.63
C THR A 46 2.20 -51.97 -12.10
N SER A 47 1.21 -52.70 -11.64
CA SER A 47 0.93 -52.94 -10.24
C SER A 47 1.92 -53.94 -9.66
N ILE A 48 2.51 -53.62 -8.50
CA ILE A 48 3.13 -54.61 -7.63
C ILE A 48 2.46 -54.51 -6.25
N SER A 49 1.74 -55.55 -5.92
CA SER A 49 1.15 -55.82 -4.61
C SER A 49 2.20 -56.45 -3.73
N ALA A 50 2.36 -55.94 -2.50
CA ALA A 50 3.04 -56.65 -1.45
C ALA A 50 2.28 -56.47 -0.13
N CYS A 51 1.65 -57.53 0.33
CA CYS A 51 1.06 -57.66 1.64
C CYS A 51 2.14 -57.70 2.74
N TYR A 52 1.93 -56.96 3.84
CA TYR A 52 2.41 -57.41 5.14
C TYR A 52 1.42 -57.03 6.26
N SER A 53 1.20 -58.05 7.12
CA SER A 53 0.16 -58.15 8.14
C SER A 53 0.47 -57.38 9.42
N SER A 54 -0.58 -56.88 10.00
CA SER A 54 -0.96 -56.71 11.42
C SER A 54 0.06 -56.90 12.53
N LYS A 55 0.19 -55.89 13.42
CA LYS A 55 0.09 -56.08 14.91
C LYS A 55 -0.25 -54.70 15.55
N LYS A 56 -1.38 -54.67 16.29
CA LYS A 56 -1.75 -53.59 17.21
C LYS A 56 -0.95 -53.73 18.51
N PRO A 57 -0.61 -52.62 19.16
CA PRO A 57 -0.61 -52.58 20.62
C PRO A 57 -1.64 -51.59 21.17
N LYS A 58 -2.16 -51.96 22.33
CA LYS A 58 -3.22 -51.32 23.09
C LYS A 58 -2.78 -50.02 23.80
N THR A 59 -3.64 -49.04 23.75
CA THR A 59 -4.12 -48.13 24.82
C THR A 59 -3.16 -47.71 25.94
N ILE A 60 -2.82 -46.40 25.95
CA ILE A 60 -2.74 -45.61 27.18
C ILE A 60 -3.49 -44.29 26.93
N LEU A 61 -4.66 -44.18 27.55
CA LEU A 61 -5.39 -42.92 27.70
C LEU A 61 -4.56 -41.98 28.58
N LYS A 62 -4.07 -40.87 28.04
CA LYS A 62 -3.77 -39.67 28.84
C LYS A 62 -4.65 -38.55 28.32
N THR A 63 -5.55 -38.16 29.16
CA THR A 63 -6.41 -36.99 29.09
C THR A 63 -5.55 -35.77 28.79
N LEU A 64 -5.53 -35.31 27.54
CA LEU A 64 -5.08 -33.96 27.16
C LEU A 64 -6.31 -33.12 26.91
N LYS A 65 -6.32 -32.00 27.57
CA LYS A 65 -7.36 -30.99 27.59
C LYS A 65 -7.83 -30.64 26.16
N ALA A 66 -9.15 -30.53 26.03
CA ALA A 66 -9.84 -30.08 24.83
C ALA A 66 -9.21 -28.82 24.29
N SER A 67 -8.54 -28.92 23.15
CA SER A 67 -8.41 -27.83 22.22
C SER A 67 -9.82 -27.56 21.71
N THR A 68 -10.33 -26.38 21.94
CA THR A 68 -11.57 -25.87 21.32
C THR A 68 -11.35 -25.94 19.82
N GLU A 69 -11.91 -26.93 19.15
CA GLU A 69 -12.06 -26.93 17.70
C GLU A 69 -12.92 -25.73 17.36
N THR A 70 -12.30 -24.72 16.74
CA THR A 70 -13.01 -23.57 16.21
C THR A 70 -13.90 -24.04 15.06
N ASP A 71 -15.19 -23.78 15.18
CA ASP A 71 -16.16 -24.02 14.10
C ASP A 71 -15.74 -23.21 12.87
N PRO A 72 -15.33 -23.83 11.75
CA PRO A 72 -14.84 -23.11 10.56
C PRO A 72 -15.91 -22.29 9.85
N THR A 73 -17.13 -22.24 10.36
CA THR A 73 -18.25 -21.45 9.81
C THR A 73 -18.54 -20.19 10.59
N LYS A 74 -17.81 -19.90 11.67
CA LYS A 74 -18.17 -18.85 12.61
C LYS A 74 -17.45 -17.52 12.34
N TRP A 75 -18.24 -16.48 12.06
CA TRP A 75 -17.79 -15.08 12.10
C TRP A 75 -17.62 -14.62 13.55
N VAL A 76 -16.46 -14.07 13.87
CA VAL A 76 -16.09 -13.64 15.22
C VAL A 76 -16.11 -12.12 15.30
N PRO A 77 -16.77 -11.51 16.32
CA PRO A 77 -16.74 -10.07 16.51
C PRO A 77 -15.33 -9.55 16.79
N LEU A 78 -14.95 -8.43 16.10
CA LEU A 78 -13.63 -7.81 16.26
C LEU A 78 -13.63 -6.69 17.31
N SER A 79 -14.80 -6.31 17.83
CA SER A 79 -15.00 -5.23 18.80
C SER A 79 -14.62 -3.84 18.26
N PHE A 80 -14.77 -3.62 16.96
CA PHE A 80 -14.69 -2.31 16.32
C PHE A 80 -16.08 -1.88 15.87
N THR A 81 -16.50 -0.70 16.28
CA THR A 81 -17.67 -0.02 15.71
C THR A 81 -17.31 0.54 14.32
N GLN A 82 -18.33 0.88 13.53
CA GLN A 82 -18.11 1.54 12.23
C GLN A 82 -17.34 2.86 12.37
N ALA A 83 -17.50 3.59 13.48
CA ALA A 83 -16.76 4.83 13.72
C ALA A 83 -15.26 4.61 13.95
N GLU A 84 -14.87 3.43 14.45
CA GLU A 84 -13.47 3.06 14.66
C GLU A 84 -12.85 2.38 13.43
N LEU A 85 -13.64 1.64 12.64
CA LEU A 85 -13.17 0.96 11.44
C LEU A 85 -14.30 0.86 10.41
N TYR A 86 -14.18 1.58 9.30
CA TYR A 86 -15.06 1.44 8.16
C TYR A 86 -14.27 0.92 6.95
N LEU A 87 -14.53 -0.33 6.59
CA LEU A 87 -13.72 -1.07 5.60
C LEU A 87 -13.62 -0.38 4.24
N PRO A 88 -14.72 0.22 3.68
CA PRO A 88 -14.65 0.94 2.41
C PRO A 88 -13.79 2.22 2.43
N LEU A 89 -13.54 2.80 3.60
CA LEU A 89 -12.69 3.98 3.79
C LEU A 89 -11.27 3.61 4.27
N THR A 90 -11.03 2.33 4.53
CA THR A 90 -9.72 1.86 5.02
C THR A 90 -8.93 1.15 3.92
N PHE A 91 -9.50 0.15 3.24
CA PHE A 91 -8.74 -0.70 2.33
C PHE A 91 -8.52 -0.11 0.92
N PRO A 92 -9.52 0.42 0.18
CA PRO A 92 -9.34 0.88 -1.20
C PRO A 92 -8.82 2.32 -1.30
N THR A 93 -7.99 2.76 -0.35
CA THR A 93 -7.57 4.16 -0.21
C THR A 93 -6.11 4.41 -0.58
N GLY A 94 -5.37 3.37 -1.02
CA GLY A 94 -3.99 3.48 -1.46
C GLY A 94 -2.95 3.40 -0.35
N GLN A 95 -3.32 3.02 0.87
CA GLN A 95 -2.38 2.70 1.93
C GLN A 95 -1.94 1.22 1.92
N THR A 96 -2.79 0.32 1.38
CA THR A 96 -2.49 -1.10 1.12
C THR A 96 -3.11 -1.51 -0.20
N PHE A 97 -2.59 -2.59 -0.84
CA PHE A 97 -3.04 -3.03 -2.17
C PHE A 97 -3.40 -4.53 -2.21
N ARG A 98 -3.34 -5.22 -1.07
CA ARG A 98 -3.55 -6.67 -0.97
C ARG A 98 -4.95 -7.09 -0.50
N TRP A 99 -5.79 -6.13 -0.16
CA TRP A 99 -7.16 -6.38 0.25
C TRP A 99 -8.12 -6.29 -0.94
N LYS A 100 -8.96 -7.31 -1.11
CA LYS A 100 -9.95 -7.40 -2.20
C LYS A 100 -11.34 -7.26 -1.64
N LYS A 101 -12.21 -6.51 -2.35
CA LYS A 101 -13.63 -6.50 -2.03
C LYS A 101 -14.23 -7.84 -2.49
N THR A 102 -14.65 -8.67 -1.55
CA THR A 102 -15.17 -10.03 -1.79
C THR A 102 -16.67 -10.14 -1.52
N GLY A 103 -17.33 -9.02 -1.19
CA GLY A 103 -18.77 -8.96 -1.02
C GLY A 103 -19.26 -7.56 -0.66
N PRO A 104 -20.57 -7.38 -0.46
CA PRO A 104 -21.10 -6.14 0.07
C PRO A 104 -20.51 -5.85 1.45
N LEU A 105 -19.81 -4.71 1.60
CA LEU A 105 -19.12 -4.33 2.85
C LEU A 105 -18.18 -5.43 3.41
N MET A 106 -17.68 -6.32 2.54
CA MET A 106 -16.77 -7.40 2.88
C MET A 106 -15.45 -7.27 2.11
N TYR A 107 -14.34 -7.43 2.81
CA TYR A 107 -12.99 -7.39 2.26
C TYR A 107 -12.21 -8.60 2.77
N THR A 108 -11.45 -9.20 1.87
CA THR A 108 -10.54 -10.32 2.19
C THR A 108 -9.11 -9.90 1.87
N GLY A 109 -8.20 -10.25 2.75
CA GLY A 109 -6.78 -9.97 2.63
C GLY A 109 -5.94 -10.92 3.46
N VAL A 110 -4.64 -10.65 3.50
CA VAL A 110 -3.68 -11.47 4.24
C VAL A 110 -2.96 -10.59 5.25
N VAL A 111 -2.85 -11.07 6.47
CA VAL A 111 -2.06 -10.47 7.55
C VAL A 111 -1.05 -11.52 8.04
N GLY A 112 0.23 -11.29 7.80
CA GLY A 112 1.25 -12.31 8.00
C GLY A 112 0.97 -13.56 7.13
N SER A 113 0.74 -14.70 7.78
CA SER A 113 0.35 -15.97 7.14
C SER A 113 -1.15 -16.24 7.21
N HIS A 114 -1.96 -15.33 7.74
CA HIS A 114 -3.39 -15.55 7.98
C HIS A 114 -4.23 -14.93 6.86
N LEU A 115 -5.04 -15.78 6.19
CA LEU A 115 -6.05 -15.36 5.22
C LEU A 115 -7.33 -15.02 5.97
N VAL A 116 -7.71 -13.72 5.92
CA VAL A 116 -8.77 -13.15 6.75
C VAL A 116 -9.79 -12.43 5.89
N SER A 117 -11.07 -12.66 6.15
CA SER A 117 -12.16 -11.82 5.68
C SER A 117 -12.69 -10.95 6.81
N LEU A 118 -12.98 -9.69 6.50
CA LEU A 118 -13.67 -8.74 7.37
C LEU A 118 -14.98 -8.33 6.74
N LYS A 119 -16.04 -8.18 7.53
CA LYS A 119 -17.32 -7.61 7.08
C LYS A 119 -17.96 -6.76 8.17
N HIS A 120 -18.79 -5.80 7.73
CA HIS A 120 -19.73 -5.16 8.64
C HIS A 120 -20.97 -6.02 8.83
N ILE A 121 -21.48 -6.07 10.04
CA ILE A 121 -22.78 -6.66 10.39
C ILE A 121 -23.84 -5.55 10.48
N GLU A 122 -25.11 -5.91 10.67
CA GLU A 122 -26.25 -4.97 10.59
C GLU A 122 -26.16 -3.78 11.54
N ASN A 123 -25.59 -3.95 12.73
CA ASN A 123 -25.38 -2.87 13.68
C ASN A 123 -24.17 -1.98 13.36
N GLY A 124 -23.45 -2.24 12.25
CA GLY A 124 -22.26 -1.51 11.83
C GLY A 124 -20.94 -2.01 12.42
N ASP A 125 -20.96 -2.94 13.38
CA ASP A 125 -19.74 -3.51 13.94
C ASP A 125 -19.02 -4.40 12.92
N VAL A 126 -17.73 -4.65 13.18
CA VAL A 126 -16.89 -5.47 12.30
C VAL A 126 -16.70 -6.87 12.87
N CYS A 127 -16.91 -7.88 12.02
CA CYS A 127 -16.56 -9.26 12.29
C CYS A 127 -15.45 -9.73 11.37
N TYR A 128 -14.67 -10.72 11.81
CA TYR A 128 -13.67 -11.39 11.00
C TYR A 128 -13.95 -12.89 10.86
N PHE A 129 -13.42 -13.45 9.78
CA PHE A 129 -13.44 -14.88 9.49
C PHE A 129 -12.04 -15.33 9.04
N LEU A 130 -11.54 -16.41 9.63
CA LEU A 130 -10.24 -17.00 9.30
C LEU A 130 -10.41 -18.17 8.35
N HIS A 131 -9.80 -18.11 7.17
CA HIS A 131 -9.92 -19.15 6.14
C HIS A 131 -8.93 -20.31 6.34
N ASN A 132 -7.75 -19.97 6.86
CA ASN A 132 -6.68 -20.93 7.14
C ASN A 132 -6.02 -20.53 8.46
N CYS A 133 -6.35 -21.18 9.53
CA CYS A 133 -5.81 -20.79 10.82
C CYS A 133 -5.31 -21.99 11.60
N THR A 134 -4.08 -21.94 12.07
CA THR A 134 -3.49 -22.87 13.03
C THR A 134 -3.66 -22.39 14.46
N SER A 135 -3.82 -21.07 14.67
CA SER A 135 -4.04 -20.43 15.97
C SER A 135 -4.92 -19.19 15.78
N GLU A 136 -6.12 -19.22 16.36
CA GLU A 136 -7.07 -18.09 16.31
C GLU A 136 -6.52 -16.88 17.08
N ASP A 137 -5.90 -17.11 18.23
CA ASP A 137 -5.34 -16.05 19.08
C ASP A 137 -4.20 -15.30 18.37
N ASP A 138 -3.31 -16.03 17.69
CA ASP A 138 -2.22 -15.42 16.92
C ASP A 138 -2.76 -14.60 15.74
N ALA A 139 -3.72 -15.15 14.99
CA ALA A 139 -4.34 -14.47 13.87
C ALA A 139 -5.09 -13.21 14.33
N ARG A 140 -5.83 -13.30 15.44
CA ARG A 140 -6.53 -12.16 16.02
C ARG A 140 -5.56 -11.09 16.49
N THR A 141 -4.46 -11.46 17.15
CA THR A 141 -3.43 -10.54 17.61
C THR A 141 -2.77 -9.83 16.43
N ALA A 142 -2.36 -10.57 15.40
CA ALA A 142 -1.79 -10.00 14.18
C ALA A 142 -2.77 -9.05 13.46
N LEU A 143 -4.06 -9.41 13.41
CA LEU A 143 -5.09 -8.57 12.81
C LEU A 143 -5.30 -7.27 13.57
N LEU A 144 -5.35 -7.32 14.90
CA LEU A 144 -5.49 -6.12 15.75
C LEU A 144 -4.27 -5.21 15.64
N ASP A 145 -3.07 -5.77 15.56
CA ASP A 145 -1.84 -5.03 15.31
C ASP A 145 -1.87 -4.35 13.93
N PHE A 146 -2.20 -5.10 12.89
CA PHE A 146 -2.34 -4.58 11.53
C PHE A 146 -3.37 -3.44 11.42
N LEU A 147 -4.46 -3.52 12.17
CA LEU A 147 -5.49 -2.49 12.24
C LEU A 147 -5.12 -1.32 13.17
N ASN A 148 -3.93 -1.30 13.76
CA ASN A 148 -3.53 -0.25 14.71
C ASN A 148 -4.53 -0.11 15.89
N ALA A 149 -5.02 -1.22 16.41
CA ALA A 149 -6.13 -1.26 17.37
C ALA A 149 -5.85 -0.55 18.71
N SER A 150 -4.57 -0.33 19.03
CA SER A 150 -4.14 0.42 20.21
C SER A 150 -4.49 1.92 20.15
N VAL A 151 -4.82 2.44 18.97
CA VAL A 151 -5.18 3.86 18.76
C VAL A 151 -6.69 3.99 18.65
N SER A 152 -7.32 4.76 19.54
CA SER A 152 -8.73 5.16 19.42
C SER A 152 -8.88 6.21 18.33
N LEU A 153 -9.51 5.84 17.21
CA LEU A 153 -9.74 6.75 16.09
C LEU A 153 -10.70 7.88 16.49
N THR A 154 -11.74 7.54 17.23
CA THR A 154 -12.74 8.51 17.68
C THR A 154 -12.14 9.57 18.59
N ASP A 155 -11.15 9.23 19.42
CA ASP A 155 -10.52 10.20 20.31
C ASP A 155 -9.57 11.14 19.54
N ILE A 156 -8.75 10.63 18.64
CA ILE A 156 -7.89 11.51 17.82
C ILE A 156 -8.72 12.42 16.91
N TRP A 157 -9.87 11.95 16.43
CA TRP A 157 -10.76 12.76 15.59
C TRP A 157 -11.45 13.88 16.34
N LYS A 158 -11.75 13.70 17.63
CA LYS A 158 -12.21 14.80 18.50
C LYS A 158 -11.17 15.93 18.56
N VAL A 159 -9.88 15.55 18.70
CA VAL A 159 -8.77 16.52 18.72
C VAL A 159 -8.67 17.26 17.38
N PHE A 160 -8.72 16.55 16.25
CA PHE A 160 -8.64 17.16 14.92
C PHE A 160 -9.85 18.07 14.63
N SER A 161 -11.05 17.62 15.01
CA SER A 161 -12.29 18.40 14.84
C SER A 161 -12.29 19.69 15.67
N ALA A 162 -11.63 19.69 16.81
CA ALA A 162 -11.46 20.89 17.62
C ALA A 162 -10.49 21.91 17.03
N SER A 163 -9.55 21.46 16.18
CA SER A 163 -8.53 22.30 15.54
C SER A 163 -8.89 22.72 14.11
N ASP A 164 -9.91 22.10 13.50
CA ASP A 164 -10.27 22.31 12.10
C ASP A 164 -11.75 22.04 11.83
N ASP A 165 -12.54 23.09 11.59
CA ASP A 165 -13.97 23.00 11.26
C ASP A 165 -14.22 22.15 10.00
N ARG A 166 -13.34 22.27 8.99
CA ARG A 166 -13.44 21.45 7.78
C ARG A 166 -13.20 19.97 8.09
N PHE A 167 -12.22 19.65 8.95
CA PHE A 167 -12.02 18.28 9.38
C PHE A 167 -13.25 17.76 10.11
N SER A 168 -13.84 18.57 10.98
CA SER A 168 -15.08 18.23 11.70
C SER A 168 -16.22 17.88 10.74
N GLU A 169 -16.39 18.66 9.69
CA GLU A 169 -17.40 18.39 8.64
C GLU A 169 -17.11 17.07 7.90
N LEU A 170 -15.87 16.88 7.43
CA LEU A 170 -15.47 15.66 6.72
C LEU A 170 -15.61 14.40 7.58
N ALA A 171 -15.28 14.50 8.86
CA ALA A 171 -15.35 13.39 9.82
C ALA A 171 -16.77 12.84 9.98
N ARG A 172 -17.82 13.66 9.79
CA ARG A 172 -19.22 13.22 9.81
C ARG A 172 -19.57 12.27 8.67
N HIS A 173 -18.86 12.36 7.53
CA HIS A 173 -19.12 11.57 6.34
C HIS A 173 -18.09 10.45 6.14
N LEU A 174 -16.89 10.60 6.66
CA LEU A 174 -15.75 9.71 6.45
C LEU A 174 -15.34 8.99 7.76
N GLY A 175 -16.32 8.74 8.66
CA GLY A 175 -16.11 8.01 9.90
C GLY A 175 -15.49 6.63 9.66
N GLY A 176 -14.52 6.24 10.51
CA GLY A 176 -13.88 4.92 10.46
C GLY A 176 -12.75 4.77 9.44
N ALA A 177 -12.30 5.85 8.80
CA ALA A 177 -11.10 5.82 7.94
C ALA A 177 -9.83 5.67 8.79
N ARG A 178 -9.38 4.45 8.96
CA ARG A 178 -8.27 4.08 9.86
C ARG A 178 -6.94 3.95 9.12
N VAL A 179 -5.84 4.38 9.74
CA VAL A 179 -4.48 4.14 9.26
C VAL A 179 -4.02 2.76 9.72
N LEU A 180 -3.50 1.96 8.80
CA LEU A 180 -3.03 0.59 9.03
C LEU A 180 -1.58 0.57 9.52
N ARG A 181 -1.22 -0.52 10.21
CA ARG A 181 0.14 -0.84 10.63
C ARG A 181 0.61 -2.09 9.91
N GLN A 182 1.19 -1.91 8.74
CA GLN A 182 1.61 -3.00 7.87
C GLN A 182 2.97 -3.58 8.28
N ASP A 183 3.26 -4.80 7.81
CA ASP A 183 4.61 -5.33 7.83
C ASP A 183 5.58 -4.40 7.07
N PRO A 184 6.77 -4.07 7.60
CA PRO A 184 7.67 -3.11 6.98
C PRO A 184 8.23 -3.56 5.63
N LEU A 185 8.53 -4.85 5.42
CA LEU A 185 9.02 -5.37 4.14
C LEU A 185 7.91 -5.32 3.09
N GLU A 186 6.71 -5.77 3.46
CA GLU A 186 5.53 -5.71 2.59
C GLU A 186 5.22 -4.26 2.19
N CYS A 187 5.17 -3.35 3.15
CA CYS A 187 4.91 -1.93 2.92
C CYS A 187 5.96 -1.29 2.00
N LEU A 188 7.25 -1.55 2.24
CA LEU A 188 8.36 -1.05 1.42
C LEU A 188 8.20 -1.48 -0.06
N ILE A 189 7.97 -2.76 -0.31
CA ILE A 189 7.83 -3.28 -1.69
C ILE A 189 6.57 -2.74 -2.37
N GLN A 190 5.44 -2.64 -1.65
CA GLN A 190 4.22 -2.03 -2.18
C GLN A 190 4.45 -0.56 -2.59
N PHE A 191 5.14 0.22 -1.76
CA PHE A 191 5.39 1.63 -2.06
C PHE A 191 6.50 1.87 -3.09
N LEU A 192 7.44 0.96 -3.28
CA LEU A 192 8.32 0.96 -4.47
C LEU A 192 7.52 0.84 -5.78
N CYS A 193 6.43 0.07 -5.77
CA CYS A 193 5.52 -0.02 -6.92
C CYS A 193 4.71 1.27 -7.15
N SER A 194 4.58 2.16 -6.16
CA SER A 194 3.71 3.33 -6.22
C SER A 194 4.28 4.52 -6.98
N SER A 195 5.60 4.60 -7.19
CA SER A 195 6.27 5.74 -7.83
C SER A 195 5.73 5.99 -9.24
N ASN A 196 5.18 7.19 -9.51
CA ASN A 196 4.58 7.59 -10.78
C ASN A 196 3.63 6.51 -11.35
N ASN A 197 2.62 6.14 -10.57
CA ASN A 197 1.73 5.03 -10.88
C ASN A 197 0.28 5.34 -10.39
N ASN A 198 -0.67 4.49 -10.71
CA ASN A 198 -2.05 4.56 -10.24
C ASN A 198 -2.44 3.29 -9.46
N ILE A 199 -3.46 3.40 -8.60
CA ILE A 199 -3.88 2.33 -7.68
C ILE A 199 -4.11 1.01 -8.42
N GLY A 200 -4.83 1.01 -9.56
CA GLY A 200 -5.13 -0.22 -10.29
C GLY A 200 -3.89 -0.93 -10.84
N ARG A 201 -2.89 -0.18 -11.31
CA ARG A 201 -1.63 -0.75 -11.77
C ARG A 201 -0.73 -1.20 -10.61
N ILE A 202 -0.70 -0.43 -9.52
CA ILE A 202 0.01 -0.83 -8.29
C ILE A 202 -0.55 -2.15 -7.78
N THR A 203 -1.87 -2.28 -7.69
CA THR A 203 -2.52 -3.52 -7.24
C THR A 203 -2.10 -4.73 -8.06
N LYS A 204 -2.05 -4.62 -9.42
CA LYS A 204 -1.58 -5.72 -10.28
C LYS A 204 -0.12 -6.10 -10.03
N MET A 205 0.75 -5.12 -9.82
CA MET A 205 2.16 -5.36 -9.48
C MET A 205 2.30 -6.04 -8.12
N VAL A 206 1.55 -5.58 -7.12
CA VAL A 206 1.55 -6.16 -5.78
C VAL A 206 0.96 -7.57 -5.77
N ASP A 207 -0.08 -7.83 -6.57
CA ASP A 207 -0.63 -9.19 -6.76
C ASP A 207 0.41 -10.14 -7.35
N TYR A 208 1.17 -9.68 -8.36
CA TYR A 208 2.27 -10.47 -8.94
C TYR A 208 3.37 -10.77 -7.90
N ILE A 209 3.86 -9.76 -7.17
CA ILE A 209 4.86 -9.99 -6.11
C ILE A 209 4.31 -10.95 -5.05
N SER A 210 3.07 -10.75 -4.61
CA SER A 210 2.45 -11.64 -3.60
C SER A 210 2.36 -13.08 -4.07
N SER A 211 2.16 -13.31 -5.38
CA SER A 211 2.10 -14.68 -5.94
C SER A 211 3.42 -15.46 -5.88
N LEU A 212 4.52 -14.80 -5.53
CA LEU A 212 5.82 -15.45 -5.27
C LEU A 212 5.89 -16.07 -3.86
N GLY A 213 4.97 -15.71 -2.98
CA GLY A 213 4.86 -16.29 -1.64
C GLY A 213 3.95 -17.51 -1.61
N ASP A 214 3.82 -18.11 -0.44
CA ASP A 214 3.07 -19.34 -0.22
C ASP A 214 1.57 -19.13 -0.47
N TYR A 215 0.96 -20.04 -1.23
CA TYR A 215 -0.47 -20.00 -1.51
C TYR A 215 -1.29 -20.33 -0.26
N LEU A 216 -2.26 -19.48 0.08
CA LEU A 216 -3.08 -19.61 1.29
C LEU A 216 -4.52 -20.03 0.99
N GLY A 217 -5.04 -19.72 -0.19
CA GLY A 217 -6.42 -20.06 -0.56
C GLY A 217 -7.01 -19.19 -1.66
N THR A 218 -8.25 -19.52 -2.03
CA THR A 218 -9.04 -18.73 -2.98
C THR A 218 -10.38 -18.36 -2.34
N VAL A 219 -10.73 -17.07 -2.38
CA VAL A 219 -12.01 -16.54 -1.87
C VAL A 219 -12.63 -15.69 -2.97
N GLU A 220 -13.89 -15.98 -3.32
CA GLU A 220 -14.64 -15.25 -4.37
C GLU A 220 -13.84 -15.08 -5.68
N GLY A 221 -13.11 -16.13 -6.09
CA GLY A 221 -12.28 -16.16 -7.30
C GLY A 221 -10.93 -15.44 -7.19
N PHE A 222 -10.63 -14.75 -6.10
CA PHE A 222 -9.33 -14.16 -5.85
C PHE A 222 -8.40 -15.17 -5.17
N ARG A 223 -7.19 -15.31 -5.70
CA ARG A 223 -6.13 -16.12 -5.09
C ARG A 223 -5.35 -15.27 -4.09
N PHE A 224 -5.10 -15.81 -2.91
CA PHE A 224 -4.36 -15.15 -1.84
C PHE A 224 -3.09 -15.93 -1.50
N HIS A 225 -2.03 -15.19 -1.27
CA HIS A 225 -0.70 -15.70 -0.94
C HIS A 225 -0.16 -14.95 0.28
N ALA A 226 0.64 -15.60 1.12
CA ALA A 226 1.49 -14.90 2.07
C ALA A 226 2.41 -13.92 1.32
N PHE A 227 2.80 -12.81 1.95
CA PHE A 227 3.79 -11.96 1.31
C PHE A 227 5.12 -12.71 1.25
N PRO A 228 5.86 -12.67 0.12
CA PRO A 228 7.10 -13.40 -0.01
C PRO A 228 8.15 -12.90 1.00
N THR A 229 8.88 -13.84 1.57
CA THR A 229 10.03 -13.55 2.42
C THR A 229 11.13 -12.85 1.64
N LEU A 230 12.05 -12.19 2.32
CA LEU A 230 13.22 -11.55 1.68
C LEU A 230 14.04 -12.56 0.87
N GLN A 231 14.10 -13.83 1.32
CA GLN A 231 14.75 -14.91 0.60
C GLN A 231 14.00 -15.25 -0.70
N GLN A 232 12.67 -15.42 -0.66
CA GLN A 232 11.85 -15.66 -1.86
C GLN A 232 11.95 -14.50 -2.85
N LEU A 233 11.94 -13.24 -2.37
CA LEU A 233 12.15 -12.05 -3.21
C LEU A 233 13.53 -12.00 -3.86
N SER A 234 14.53 -12.63 -3.28
CA SER A 234 15.89 -12.66 -3.86
C SER A 234 16.06 -13.66 -5.00
N LEU A 235 15.10 -14.54 -5.21
CA LEU A 235 15.13 -15.54 -6.28
C LEU A 235 14.61 -15.02 -7.61
N ILE A 236 13.87 -13.89 -7.62
CA ILE A 236 13.35 -13.30 -8.85
C ILE A 236 14.40 -12.37 -9.48
N SER A 237 14.50 -12.42 -10.79
CA SER A 237 15.39 -11.56 -11.58
C SER A 237 14.75 -10.20 -11.92
N GLU A 238 15.59 -9.22 -12.31
CA GLU A 238 15.11 -7.93 -12.81
C GLU A 238 14.35 -8.12 -14.14
N GLU A 239 14.78 -9.05 -14.98
CA GLU A 239 14.17 -9.37 -16.26
C GLU A 239 12.74 -9.89 -16.09
N GLU A 240 12.53 -10.85 -15.21
CA GLU A 240 11.18 -11.39 -14.90
C GLU A 240 10.24 -10.29 -14.39
N LEU A 241 10.71 -9.40 -13.52
CA LEU A 241 9.91 -8.26 -13.07
C LEU A 241 9.61 -7.27 -14.21
N ARG A 242 10.56 -7.07 -15.15
CA ARG A 242 10.32 -6.21 -16.33
C ARG A 242 9.27 -6.81 -17.26
N GLU A 243 9.33 -8.11 -17.52
CA GLU A 243 8.34 -8.86 -18.29
C GLU A 243 6.96 -8.82 -17.64
N ALA A 244 6.88 -8.88 -16.30
CA ALA A 244 5.66 -8.71 -15.52
C ALA A 244 5.14 -7.24 -15.49
N GLY A 245 5.80 -6.32 -16.20
CA GLY A 245 5.32 -4.95 -16.40
C GLY A 245 5.75 -3.93 -15.34
N PHE A 246 6.76 -4.22 -14.51
CA PHE A 246 7.27 -3.29 -13.49
C PHE A 246 8.07 -2.12 -14.08
N GLY A 247 8.61 -2.29 -15.31
CA GLY A 247 9.42 -1.28 -15.96
C GLY A 247 10.67 -0.94 -15.13
N TYR A 248 10.99 0.35 -14.95
CA TYR A 248 12.16 0.78 -14.19
C TYR A 248 12.13 0.40 -12.69
N ARG A 249 10.95 0.08 -12.13
CA ARG A 249 10.78 -0.31 -10.71
C ARG A 249 11.40 -1.67 -10.43
N ALA A 250 11.52 -2.54 -11.43
CA ALA A 250 12.19 -3.83 -11.31
C ALA A 250 13.61 -3.65 -10.74
N LYS A 251 14.40 -2.74 -11.32
CA LYS A 251 15.75 -2.40 -10.81
C LYS A 251 15.75 -1.93 -9.36
N TYR A 252 14.75 -1.14 -8.96
CA TYR A 252 14.66 -0.63 -7.59
C TYR A 252 14.31 -1.75 -6.60
N ILE A 253 13.37 -2.62 -6.94
CA ILE A 253 12.98 -3.74 -6.09
C ILE A 253 14.18 -4.69 -5.90
N ILE A 254 14.82 -5.13 -6.98
CA ILE A 254 16.00 -6.01 -6.91
C ILE A 254 17.14 -5.34 -6.14
N GLY A 255 17.42 -4.07 -6.44
CA GLY A 255 18.45 -3.31 -5.72
C GLY A 255 18.17 -3.21 -4.22
N THR A 256 16.93 -2.95 -3.83
CA THR A 256 16.49 -2.88 -2.43
C THR A 256 16.61 -4.25 -1.74
N VAL A 257 16.16 -5.33 -2.38
CA VAL A 257 16.30 -6.70 -1.86
C VAL A 257 17.78 -7.03 -1.61
N ASN A 258 18.65 -6.72 -2.56
CA ASN A 258 20.09 -6.94 -2.45
C ASN A 258 20.75 -6.13 -1.30
N VAL A 259 20.28 -4.91 -1.05
CA VAL A 259 20.75 -4.08 0.08
C VAL A 259 20.28 -4.69 1.40
N LEU A 260 19.02 -5.10 1.49
CA LEU A 260 18.46 -5.71 2.70
C LEU A 260 19.17 -7.03 3.06
N GLN A 261 19.46 -7.88 2.08
CA GLN A 261 20.20 -9.14 2.30
C GLN A 261 21.60 -8.94 2.87
N LYS A 262 22.22 -7.79 2.61
CA LYS A 262 23.57 -7.45 3.10
C LYS A 262 23.59 -6.81 4.49
N LYS A 263 22.42 -6.56 5.09
CA LYS A 263 22.35 -6.01 6.45
C LYS A 263 22.83 -7.05 7.46
N THR A 264 23.80 -6.69 8.28
CA THR A 264 24.43 -7.61 9.27
C THR A 264 23.48 -8.09 10.36
N VAL A 265 22.48 -7.29 10.69
CA VAL A 265 21.43 -7.63 11.68
C VAL A 265 20.22 -8.32 11.07
N GLY A 266 20.28 -8.67 9.75
CA GLY A 266 19.10 -9.10 9.00
C GLY A 266 18.35 -7.92 8.38
N GLY A 267 17.81 -8.13 7.16
CA GLY A 267 17.12 -7.04 6.42
C GLY A 267 15.75 -6.70 6.99
N VAL A 268 15.02 -7.71 7.44
CA VAL A 268 13.69 -7.55 8.03
C VAL A 268 13.84 -6.94 9.43
N GLU A 269 14.73 -7.47 10.24
CA GLU A 269 15.05 -6.98 11.58
C GLU A 269 15.57 -5.54 11.55
N TRP A 270 16.34 -5.19 10.52
CA TRP A 270 16.76 -3.81 10.30
C TRP A 270 15.56 -2.89 10.04
N LEU A 271 14.65 -3.28 9.15
CA LEU A 271 13.44 -2.51 8.89
C LEU A 271 12.59 -2.34 10.14
N GLU A 272 12.39 -3.40 10.92
CA GLU A 272 11.65 -3.35 12.18
C GLU A 272 12.32 -2.44 13.22
N SER A 273 13.65 -2.44 13.28
CA SER A 273 14.40 -1.61 14.21
C SER A 273 14.22 -0.11 13.99
N LEU A 274 13.86 0.30 12.76
CA LEU A 274 13.58 1.71 12.42
C LEU A 274 12.40 2.28 13.21
N ARG A 275 11.46 1.45 13.70
CA ARG A 275 10.38 1.90 14.59
C ARG A 275 10.85 2.61 15.85
N LYS A 276 12.09 2.38 16.28
CA LYS A 276 12.69 2.94 17.50
C LYS A 276 13.38 4.29 17.27
N LEU A 277 13.51 4.72 16.03
CA LEU A 277 14.19 5.95 15.63
C LEU A 277 13.20 7.10 15.51
N ASP A 278 13.69 8.33 15.50
CA ASP A 278 12.87 9.49 15.16
C ASP A 278 12.55 9.54 13.64
N LEU A 279 11.57 10.35 13.26
CA LEU A 279 11.10 10.42 11.89
C LEU A 279 12.20 10.80 10.89
N GLN A 280 13.09 11.74 11.24
CA GLN A 280 14.15 12.18 10.32
C GLN A 280 15.16 11.05 10.10
N GLU A 281 15.58 10.36 11.17
CA GLU A 281 16.47 9.20 11.09
C GLU A 281 15.84 8.06 10.27
N VAL A 282 14.52 7.82 10.42
CA VAL A 282 13.77 6.85 9.62
C VAL A 282 13.80 7.23 8.14
N ILE A 283 13.49 8.49 7.79
CA ILE A 283 13.49 8.97 6.41
C ILE A 283 14.88 8.83 5.80
N ASP A 284 15.92 9.27 6.50
CA ASP A 284 17.30 9.22 6.01
C ASP A 284 17.75 7.76 5.81
N SER A 285 17.43 6.87 6.75
CA SER A 285 17.74 5.44 6.67
C SER A 285 17.05 4.79 5.47
N LEU A 286 15.76 5.04 5.27
CA LEU A 286 14.98 4.48 4.16
C LEU A 286 15.43 5.04 2.80
N CYS A 287 15.82 6.31 2.72
CA CYS A 287 16.33 6.95 1.50
C CYS A 287 17.69 6.37 1.03
N THR A 288 18.37 5.56 1.85
CA THR A 288 19.54 4.79 1.39
C THR A 288 19.19 3.63 0.47
N LEU A 289 17.90 3.21 0.46
CA LEU A 289 17.44 2.10 -0.36
C LEU A 289 17.16 2.55 -1.80
N PRO A 290 17.53 1.75 -2.82
CA PRO A 290 17.27 2.06 -4.22
C PRO A 290 15.78 2.33 -4.49
N GLY A 291 15.47 3.46 -5.12
CA GLY A 291 14.10 3.84 -5.47
C GLY A 291 13.24 4.42 -4.34
N VAL A 292 13.78 4.51 -3.13
CA VAL A 292 13.11 5.15 -2.00
C VAL A 292 13.55 6.62 -1.92
N GLY A 293 12.63 7.52 -2.26
CA GLY A 293 12.79 8.95 -2.01
C GLY A 293 11.97 9.40 -0.78
N PRO A 294 12.06 10.69 -0.38
CA PRO A 294 11.40 11.19 0.83
C PRO A 294 9.90 10.88 0.91
N LYS A 295 9.15 10.97 -0.20
CA LYS A 295 7.71 10.65 -0.25
C LYS A 295 7.45 9.17 0.05
N VAL A 296 8.22 8.27 -0.57
CA VAL A 296 8.07 6.81 -0.37
C VAL A 296 8.49 6.46 1.06
N ALA A 297 9.58 7.05 1.56
CA ALA A 297 10.03 6.87 2.94
C ALA A 297 8.96 7.31 3.95
N ALA A 298 8.30 8.47 3.73
CA ALA A 298 7.23 8.94 4.59
C ALA A 298 5.98 8.03 4.54
N CYS A 299 5.65 7.42 3.38
CA CYS A 299 4.60 6.40 3.33
C CYS A 299 4.93 5.18 4.19
N ILE A 300 6.15 4.65 4.07
CA ILE A 300 6.60 3.50 4.85
C ILE A 300 6.62 3.85 6.34
N ALA A 301 7.13 5.03 6.69
CA ALA A 301 7.16 5.54 8.05
C ALA A 301 5.75 5.61 8.68
N LEU A 302 4.78 6.17 7.96
CA LEU A 302 3.40 6.32 8.43
C LEU A 302 2.67 4.98 8.54
N PHE A 303 2.78 4.12 7.51
CA PHE A 303 1.94 2.93 7.38
C PHE A 303 2.57 1.66 7.93
N SER A 304 3.82 1.69 8.43
CA SER A 304 4.48 0.50 8.97
C SER A 304 5.49 0.73 10.11
N LEU A 305 5.95 1.96 10.34
CA LEU A 305 7.01 2.24 11.31
C LEU A 305 6.57 3.15 12.48
N ASP A 306 5.28 3.20 12.74
CA ASP A 306 4.68 3.91 13.88
C ASP A 306 4.94 5.44 13.90
N GLN A 307 5.36 6.01 12.77
CA GLN A 307 5.61 7.45 12.63
C GLN A 307 4.29 8.17 12.27
N HIS A 308 3.37 8.24 13.23
CA HIS A 308 2.00 8.73 13.03
C HIS A 308 1.89 10.19 12.57
N HIS A 309 2.96 10.96 12.70
CA HIS A 309 3.05 12.35 12.24
C HIS A 309 3.78 12.50 10.89
N ALA A 310 4.21 11.40 10.25
CA ALA A 310 4.83 11.45 8.94
C ALA A 310 3.81 11.89 7.88
N ILE A 311 4.22 12.81 7.00
CA ILE A 311 3.37 13.35 5.93
C ILE A 311 3.99 13.00 4.57
N PRO A 312 3.41 12.05 3.83
CA PRO A 312 3.88 11.68 2.49
C PRO A 312 3.48 12.75 1.45
N VAL A 313 4.25 13.82 1.35
CA VAL A 313 3.93 14.94 0.45
C VAL A 313 4.15 14.54 -1.00
N ASP A 314 3.05 14.37 -1.74
CA ASP A 314 3.01 14.22 -3.20
C ASP A 314 2.19 15.36 -3.83
N THR A 315 1.92 15.26 -5.12
CA THR A 315 1.15 16.30 -5.83
C THR A 315 -0.27 16.47 -5.28
N HIS A 316 -0.90 15.42 -4.76
CA HIS A 316 -2.24 15.48 -4.17
C HIS A 316 -2.20 16.13 -2.80
N VAL A 317 -1.30 15.71 -1.93
CA VAL A 317 -1.11 16.31 -0.60
C VAL A 317 -0.65 17.75 -0.72
N TRP A 318 0.18 18.09 -1.73
CA TRP A 318 0.53 19.45 -2.08
C TRP A 318 -0.70 20.30 -2.41
N GLN A 319 -1.61 19.81 -3.27
CA GLN A 319 -2.84 20.52 -3.61
C GLN A 319 -3.76 20.71 -2.39
N ILE A 320 -3.88 19.70 -1.53
CA ILE A 320 -4.62 19.81 -0.26
C ILE A 320 -4.01 20.90 0.62
N ALA A 321 -2.69 20.91 0.76
CA ALA A 321 -2.00 21.91 1.57
C ALA A 321 -2.22 23.35 1.05
N ILE A 322 -2.04 23.59 -0.25
CA ILE A 322 -2.30 24.89 -0.86
C ILE A 322 -3.77 25.30 -0.66
N LYS A 323 -4.68 24.35 -0.82
CA LYS A 323 -6.10 24.63 -0.74
C LYS A 323 -6.56 24.99 0.68
N TYR A 324 -5.95 24.39 1.72
CA TYR A 324 -6.53 24.44 3.06
C TYR A 324 -5.58 24.90 4.18
N LEU A 325 -4.26 24.85 3.97
CA LEU A 325 -3.28 25.13 5.02
C LEU A 325 -2.33 26.27 4.69
N LEU A 326 -1.87 26.34 3.45
CA LEU A 326 -0.81 27.25 2.99
C LEU A 326 -1.18 27.89 1.65
N PRO A 327 -2.29 28.68 1.57
CA PRO A 327 -2.78 29.27 0.32
C PRO A 327 -1.76 30.21 -0.33
N GLU A 328 -0.84 30.79 0.43
CA GLU A 328 0.23 31.64 -0.07
C GLU A 328 1.26 30.89 -0.94
N LEU A 329 1.26 29.57 -0.92
CA LEU A 329 2.11 28.74 -1.80
C LEU A 329 1.47 28.47 -3.17
N ALA A 330 0.27 28.99 -3.45
CA ALA A 330 -0.39 28.84 -4.74
C ALA A 330 0.51 29.36 -5.87
N GLY A 331 0.62 28.58 -6.96
CA GLY A 331 1.52 28.88 -8.08
C GLY A 331 2.99 28.50 -7.89
N SER A 332 3.41 28.11 -6.68
CA SER A 332 4.77 27.62 -6.43
C SER A 332 4.95 26.19 -6.96
N ARG A 333 6.18 25.84 -7.36
CA ARG A 333 6.55 24.46 -7.71
C ARG A 333 6.92 23.70 -6.46
N LEU A 334 6.53 22.43 -6.40
CA LEU A 334 6.92 21.52 -5.32
C LEU A 334 8.44 21.32 -5.31
N THR A 335 9.07 21.67 -4.19
CA THR A 335 10.50 21.48 -3.93
C THR A 335 10.70 20.76 -2.61
N PRO A 336 11.86 20.14 -2.34
CA PRO A 336 12.11 19.47 -1.04
C PRO A 336 11.86 20.40 0.15
N LYS A 337 12.30 21.65 0.10
CA LYS A 337 12.07 22.65 1.16
C LYS A 337 10.60 22.92 1.40
N LEU A 338 9.80 23.00 0.32
CA LEU A 338 8.36 23.21 0.44
C LEU A 338 7.62 21.95 0.89
N CYS A 339 8.14 20.75 0.57
CA CYS A 339 7.61 19.51 1.17
C CYS A 339 7.75 19.52 2.69
N SER A 340 8.92 19.89 3.22
CA SER A 340 9.11 20.01 4.68
C SER A 340 8.14 21.03 5.27
N ARG A 341 8.02 22.22 4.65
CA ARG A 341 7.07 23.24 5.12
C ARG A 341 5.62 22.76 5.13
N VAL A 342 5.20 21.98 4.15
CA VAL A 342 3.86 21.35 4.14
C VAL A 342 3.73 20.35 5.29
N ALA A 343 4.73 19.49 5.49
CA ALA A 343 4.71 18.53 6.61
C ALA A 343 4.62 19.24 7.95
N ASP A 344 5.42 20.28 8.16
CA ASP A 344 5.41 21.10 9.38
C ASP A 344 4.05 21.76 9.63
N ALA A 345 3.38 22.24 8.58
CA ALA A 345 2.04 22.83 8.69
C ALA A 345 0.99 21.80 9.14
N PHE A 346 1.04 20.57 8.60
CA PHE A 346 0.17 19.48 9.07
C PHE A 346 0.46 19.12 10.54
N VAL A 347 1.73 18.96 10.91
CA VAL A 347 2.13 18.62 12.29
C VAL A 347 1.75 19.72 13.26
N SER A 348 1.96 20.99 12.90
CA SER A 348 1.57 22.14 13.73
C SER A 348 0.06 22.19 13.99
N LYS A 349 -0.76 21.77 12.99
CA LYS A 349 -2.22 21.82 13.09
C LYS A 349 -2.80 20.59 13.79
N TYR A 350 -2.30 19.38 13.52
CA TYR A 350 -2.91 18.13 13.97
C TYR A 350 -2.05 17.33 14.97
N GLY A 351 -0.84 17.79 15.26
CA GLY A 351 0.03 17.21 16.28
C GLY A 351 0.55 15.81 15.97
N LYS A 352 0.69 14.99 17.00
CA LYS A 352 1.30 13.65 16.95
C LYS A 352 0.70 12.72 15.87
N TYR A 353 -0.57 12.86 15.56
CA TYR A 353 -1.28 12.02 14.57
C TYR A 353 -1.55 12.75 13.26
N ALA A 354 -0.76 13.76 12.91
CA ALA A 354 -0.95 14.56 11.70
C ALA A 354 -1.04 13.74 10.41
N GLY A 355 -0.33 12.63 10.30
CA GLY A 355 -0.39 11.70 9.17
C GLY A 355 -1.77 11.02 9.05
N TRP A 356 -2.46 10.77 10.15
CA TRP A 356 -3.83 10.25 10.14
C TRP A 356 -4.83 11.32 9.65
N ALA A 357 -4.68 12.56 10.10
CA ALA A 357 -5.50 13.67 9.59
C ALA A 357 -5.25 13.90 8.09
N GLN A 358 -3.99 13.90 7.66
CA GLN A 358 -3.63 14.00 6.23
C GLN A 358 -4.24 12.86 5.42
N THR A 359 -4.24 11.63 5.92
CA THR A 359 -4.83 10.47 5.24
C THR A 359 -6.34 10.67 5.03
N LEU A 360 -7.09 11.16 6.03
CA LEU A 360 -8.51 11.47 5.87
C LEU A 360 -8.75 12.55 4.81
N LEU A 361 -7.98 13.64 4.87
CA LEU A 361 -8.08 14.73 3.88
C LEU A 361 -7.76 14.25 2.47
N PHE A 362 -6.81 13.31 2.32
CA PHE A 362 -6.51 12.65 1.06
C PHE A 362 -7.67 11.76 0.57
N ILE A 363 -8.26 10.97 1.45
CA ILE A 363 -9.43 10.13 1.15
C ILE A 363 -10.59 10.98 0.64
N ALA A 364 -10.84 12.15 1.24
CA ALA A 364 -11.87 13.09 0.81
C ALA A 364 -11.68 13.59 -0.64
N GLU A 365 -10.45 13.64 -1.13
CA GLU A 365 -10.14 14.06 -2.50
C GLU A 365 -10.13 12.90 -3.52
N LEU A 366 -10.22 11.63 -3.08
CA LEU A 366 -10.36 10.50 -3.99
C LEU A 366 -11.67 10.58 -4.77
N PRO A 367 -11.67 10.35 -6.11
CA PRO A 367 -12.88 10.49 -6.94
C PRO A 367 -14.07 9.67 -6.44
N SER A 368 -13.81 8.45 -5.94
CA SER A 368 -14.85 7.55 -5.41
C SER A 368 -15.50 8.06 -4.13
N GLN A 369 -14.77 8.78 -3.29
CA GLN A 369 -15.27 9.32 -2.01
C GLN A 369 -15.82 10.72 -2.20
N LYS A 370 -15.18 11.53 -3.02
CA LYS A 370 -15.62 12.88 -3.37
C LYS A 370 -17.04 12.89 -3.92
N ALA A 371 -17.41 11.89 -4.72
CA ALA A 371 -18.76 11.75 -5.27
C ALA A 371 -19.85 11.48 -4.19
N LEU A 372 -19.44 10.99 -3.01
CA LEU A 372 -20.34 10.69 -1.89
C LEU A 372 -20.45 11.86 -0.89
N LEU A 373 -19.56 12.85 -0.98
CA LEU A 373 -19.55 14.00 -0.09
C LEU A 373 -20.51 15.09 -0.58
N PRO A 374 -21.13 15.86 0.32
CA PRO A 374 -21.87 17.06 -0.04
C PRO A 374 -21.04 18.04 -0.86
N SER A 375 -21.64 18.69 -1.86
CA SER A 375 -20.93 19.54 -2.81
C SER A 375 -20.12 20.68 -2.16
N HIS A 376 -20.61 21.26 -1.06
CA HIS A 376 -19.91 22.33 -0.34
C HIS A 376 -18.59 21.88 0.30
N LEU A 377 -18.34 20.57 0.46
CA LEU A 377 -17.09 20.06 1.03
C LEU A 377 -15.98 19.92 0.00
N TRP A 378 -16.29 19.89 -1.29
CA TRP A 378 -15.29 19.75 -2.36
C TRP A 378 -15.32 20.85 -3.40
N THR A 379 -16.39 21.64 -3.51
CA THR A 379 -16.37 22.92 -4.24
C THR A 379 -15.80 24.00 -3.33
N ILE A 380 -14.72 24.65 -3.75
CA ILE A 380 -14.36 25.94 -3.17
C ILE A 380 -15.39 26.93 -3.73
N GLU A 381 -16.36 27.39 -2.94
CA GLU A 381 -16.85 28.72 -3.15
C GLU A 381 -15.64 29.64 -3.03
N GLN A 382 -15.25 30.25 -4.14
CA GLN A 382 -14.40 31.42 -4.11
C GLN A 382 -15.18 32.42 -3.25
N ARG A 383 -14.87 32.46 -1.94
CA ARG A 383 -15.20 33.62 -1.12
C ARG A 383 -14.45 34.76 -1.76
N ASN A 384 -15.16 35.47 -2.67
CA ASN A 384 -14.76 36.70 -3.22
C ASN A 384 -14.36 37.60 -2.02
N HIS A 385 -13.08 37.89 -1.90
CA HIS A 385 -12.61 39.08 -1.26
C HIS A 385 -13.11 40.26 -2.15
N ALA A 386 -14.42 40.42 -2.16
CA ALA A 386 -15.08 41.55 -2.70
C ALA A 386 -15.44 42.43 -1.53
N LYS A 387 -14.70 43.52 -1.44
CA LYS A 387 -15.09 44.79 -0.81
C LYS A 387 -14.86 44.91 0.70
N GLU A 388 -13.67 45.27 1.06
CA GLU A 388 -13.48 46.47 1.86
C GLU A 388 -12.65 47.47 1.01
N ARG A 389 -13.35 48.35 0.36
CA ARG A 389 -12.91 49.68 -0.05
C ARG A 389 -13.66 50.69 0.80
#